data_301d08314c632689ddb896c2721d702c
#
_entry.id   301d08314c632689ddb896c2721d702c
#
_cell.length_a   1.000
_cell.length_b   1.000
_cell.length_c   1.000
_cell.angle_alpha   90.00
_cell.angle_beta   90.00
_cell.angle_gamma   90.00
#
_symmetry.space_group_name_H-M   'P 1'
#
loop_
_entity.id
_entity.type
_entity.pdbx_description
1 polymer ?
#
loop_
_entity_poly.entity_id
_entity_poly.type
_entity_poly.pdbx_seq_one_letter_code
_entity_poly.pdbx_strand_id
1 'polypeptide(L)'
;MSLPQRVLGPWEVSAMGLGCMPLSAMSANRLEILNDPEGAVAVIHSALDSGVTLLDTADIYAPSWDAFGHNERLVGAALATWSGSAEAKDKVVIATKGGITRGPKESWGRSSHLDYLLRAVEASALRLGVDRIKLWQHHRLDPSMVFEDQFENVLALLERGLIERIGVSNYSAKQLRRAIQMGGTPDQGGVISVQNQFSPRYRNDADVMDVCEEFGIAYLPWSPLGGISRAEGIGTGEFGAFAEVGATLGVSAYATAIAWLIQTSPTVIPIPGATKVSSVRDSLTGLSIALTDEQVSLLNSSLPEDAPLDGELEEQPAFR
;
A
#
# COMPACT_ATOMS: atom_id res chain seq x y z
N MET A 1 4.30 21.46 -11.42
CA MET A 1 5.42 21.21 -10.49
C MET A 1 5.53 19.70 -10.33
N SER A 2 6.76 19.17 -10.25
CA SER A 2 6.95 17.74 -9.96
C SER A 2 6.53 17.46 -8.50
N LEU A 3 5.94 16.28 -8.25
CA LEU A 3 5.64 15.85 -6.88
C LEU A 3 6.94 15.62 -6.10
N PRO A 4 6.93 15.83 -4.77
CA PRO A 4 8.01 15.35 -3.90
C PRO A 4 8.26 13.87 -4.10
N GLN A 5 9.51 13.44 -3.96
CA GLN A 5 9.92 12.05 -4.16
C GLN A 5 10.35 11.40 -2.84
N ARG A 6 10.25 10.09 -2.78
CA ARG A 6 10.72 9.22 -1.69
C ARG A 6 11.46 8.02 -2.25
N VAL A 7 12.39 7.50 -1.48
CA VAL A 7 13.15 6.30 -1.85
C VAL A 7 12.33 5.05 -1.58
N LEU A 8 12.27 4.16 -2.58
CA LEU A 8 11.66 2.83 -2.51
C LEU A 8 12.69 1.82 -3.06
N GLY A 9 13.62 1.40 -2.23
CA GLY A 9 14.74 0.56 -2.65
C GLY A 9 15.59 1.27 -3.72
N PRO A 10 15.70 0.70 -4.94
CA PRO A 10 16.49 1.30 -6.01
C PRO A 10 15.77 2.43 -6.75
N TRP A 11 14.52 2.71 -6.43
CA TRP A 11 13.70 3.70 -7.14
C TRP A 11 13.41 4.93 -6.31
N GLU A 12 13.32 6.06 -6.98
CA GLU A 12 12.65 7.25 -6.48
C GLU A 12 11.21 7.24 -7.00
N VAL A 13 10.24 7.25 -6.08
CA VAL A 13 8.81 7.28 -6.39
C VAL A 13 8.17 8.54 -5.83
N SER A 14 6.99 8.91 -6.33
CA SER A 14 6.19 10.00 -5.73
C SER A 14 5.98 9.75 -4.23
N ALA A 15 6.05 10.80 -3.42
CA ALA A 15 5.90 10.72 -1.96
C ALA A 15 4.52 10.21 -1.49
N MET A 16 3.62 9.93 -2.43
CA MET A 16 2.35 9.25 -2.24
C MET A 16 2.10 8.31 -3.41
N GLY A 17 1.67 7.09 -3.15
CA GLY A 17 1.17 6.15 -4.15
C GLY A 17 -0.35 6.20 -4.29
N LEU A 18 -0.90 5.41 -5.21
CA LEU A 18 -2.34 5.16 -5.35
C LEU A 18 -2.65 3.73 -4.91
N GLY A 19 -3.50 3.57 -3.87
CA GLY A 19 -4.10 2.29 -3.50
C GLY A 19 -5.25 1.94 -4.45
N CYS A 20 -5.07 0.91 -5.28
CA CYS A 20 -6.05 0.55 -6.32
C CYS A 20 -7.16 -0.37 -5.81
N MET A 21 -7.07 -0.91 -4.59
CA MET A 21 -8.07 -1.84 -4.03
C MET A 21 -9.53 -1.39 -4.19
N PRO A 22 -9.90 -0.11 -3.92
CA PRO A 22 -11.30 0.34 -4.02
C PRO A 22 -11.87 0.28 -5.45
N LEU A 23 -11.01 0.25 -6.47
CA LEU A 23 -11.42 0.19 -7.89
C LEU A 23 -11.96 -1.19 -8.31
N SER A 24 -11.92 -2.19 -7.43
CA SER A 24 -12.45 -3.54 -7.67
C SER A 24 -13.59 -3.93 -6.74
N ALA A 25 -14.26 -2.95 -6.13
CA ALA A 25 -15.45 -3.18 -5.30
C ALA A 25 -15.27 -4.30 -4.24
N MET A 26 -14.13 -4.31 -3.52
CA MET A 26 -13.88 -5.26 -2.44
C MET A 26 -14.94 -5.24 -1.33
N SER A 27 -15.81 -4.24 -1.34
CA SER A 27 -16.96 -4.09 -0.43
C SER A 27 -18.26 -4.12 -1.20
N ALA A 28 -19.25 -4.86 -0.72
CA ALA A 28 -20.60 -4.92 -1.29
C ALA A 28 -21.27 -3.55 -1.47
N ASN A 29 -20.86 -2.56 -0.68
CA ASN A 29 -21.39 -1.19 -0.72
C ASN A 29 -20.81 -0.35 -1.88
N ARG A 30 -19.93 -0.90 -2.72
CA ARG A 30 -19.25 -0.18 -3.80
C ARG A 30 -19.35 -0.90 -5.14
N LEU A 31 -20.35 -1.75 -5.31
CA LEU A 31 -20.54 -2.51 -6.56
C LEU A 31 -20.77 -1.62 -7.76
N GLU A 32 -21.23 -0.39 -7.57
CA GLU A 32 -21.43 0.59 -8.64
C GLU A 32 -20.16 0.91 -9.44
N ILE A 33 -18.96 0.77 -8.81
CA ILE A 33 -17.68 1.01 -9.52
C ILE A 33 -17.47 0.01 -10.65
N LEU A 34 -18.04 -1.20 -10.55
CA LEU A 34 -17.92 -2.24 -11.58
C LEU A 34 -18.70 -1.90 -12.85
N ASN A 35 -19.67 -0.98 -12.75
CA ASN A 35 -20.47 -0.51 -13.89
C ASN A 35 -19.77 0.62 -14.67
N ASP A 36 -18.62 1.12 -14.14
CA ASP A 36 -17.86 2.20 -14.76
C ASP A 36 -16.35 1.85 -14.82
N PRO A 37 -15.97 0.85 -15.62
CA PRO A 37 -14.56 0.48 -15.77
C PRO A 37 -13.71 1.59 -16.40
N GLU A 38 -14.30 2.44 -17.25
CA GLU A 38 -13.61 3.59 -17.85
C GLU A 38 -13.32 4.65 -16.78
N GLY A 39 -14.24 4.91 -15.86
CA GLY A 39 -14.02 5.77 -14.71
C GLY A 39 -12.93 5.24 -13.78
N ALA A 40 -12.88 3.94 -13.55
CA ALA A 40 -11.81 3.31 -12.77
C ALA A 40 -10.44 3.49 -13.44
N VAL A 41 -10.35 3.31 -14.76
CA VAL A 41 -9.12 3.60 -15.53
C VAL A 41 -8.78 5.09 -15.48
N ALA A 42 -9.76 5.98 -15.60
CA ALA A 42 -9.54 7.42 -15.52
C ALA A 42 -8.97 7.89 -14.18
N VAL A 43 -9.32 7.22 -13.06
CA VAL A 43 -8.72 7.48 -11.74
C VAL A 43 -7.22 7.17 -11.77
N ILE A 44 -6.81 6.01 -12.32
CA ILE A 44 -5.40 5.64 -12.43
C ILE A 44 -4.66 6.61 -13.36
N HIS A 45 -5.22 6.91 -14.55
CA HIS A 45 -4.62 7.87 -15.48
C HIS A 45 -4.44 9.25 -14.85
N SER A 46 -5.45 9.75 -14.10
CA SER A 46 -5.34 11.03 -13.40
C SER A 46 -4.23 11.05 -12.35
N ALA A 47 -4.00 9.93 -11.66
CA ALA A 47 -2.89 9.81 -10.72
C ALA A 47 -1.53 9.87 -11.47
N LEU A 48 -1.38 9.09 -12.54
CA LEU A 48 -0.18 9.06 -13.37
C LEU A 48 0.11 10.42 -14.03
N ASP A 49 -0.91 11.09 -14.58
CA ASP A 49 -0.81 12.41 -15.19
C ASP A 49 -0.43 13.49 -14.17
N SER A 50 -0.78 13.27 -12.91
CA SER A 50 -0.39 14.14 -11.79
C SER A 50 1.02 13.85 -11.26
N GLY A 51 1.71 12.82 -11.79
CA GLY A 51 3.08 12.46 -11.41
C GLY A 51 3.18 11.37 -10.34
N VAL A 52 2.10 10.66 -10.01
CA VAL A 52 2.16 9.47 -9.15
C VAL A 52 2.89 8.36 -9.91
N THR A 53 3.87 7.73 -9.26
CA THR A 53 4.70 6.67 -9.84
C THR A 53 4.66 5.36 -9.05
N LEU A 54 3.85 5.28 -7.99
CA LEU A 54 3.62 4.05 -7.23
C LEU A 54 2.13 3.67 -7.29
N LEU A 55 1.83 2.49 -7.84
CA LEU A 55 0.47 1.91 -7.85
C LEU A 55 0.47 0.66 -7.00
N ASP A 56 -0.43 0.59 -6.02
CA ASP A 56 -0.56 -0.56 -5.12
C ASP A 56 -1.80 -1.41 -5.47
N THR A 57 -1.60 -2.70 -5.70
CA THR A 57 -2.63 -3.70 -5.97
C THR A 57 -2.36 -5.00 -5.23
N ALA A 58 -3.15 -6.03 -5.46
CA ALA A 58 -2.93 -7.41 -5.01
C ALA A 58 -3.72 -8.40 -5.87
N ASP A 59 -3.28 -9.66 -5.86
CA ASP A 59 -3.92 -10.76 -6.58
C ASP A 59 -5.36 -11.00 -6.13
N ILE A 60 -5.63 -10.83 -4.81
CA ILE A 60 -6.95 -11.06 -4.21
C ILE A 60 -7.93 -9.90 -4.36
N TYR A 61 -7.50 -8.73 -4.84
CA TYR A 61 -8.39 -7.57 -4.97
C TYR A 61 -9.36 -7.79 -6.13
N ALA A 62 -10.57 -8.19 -5.78
CA ALA A 62 -11.62 -8.58 -6.71
C ALA A 62 -13.00 -8.41 -6.07
N PRO A 63 -14.07 -8.22 -6.86
CA PRO A 63 -15.43 -8.14 -6.33
C PRO A 63 -15.90 -9.45 -5.66
N SER A 64 -15.38 -10.59 -6.12
CA SER A 64 -15.74 -11.92 -5.63
C SER A 64 -14.58 -12.90 -5.81
N TRP A 65 -14.67 -14.06 -5.14
CA TRP A 65 -13.63 -15.10 -5.19
C TRP A 65 -13.36 -15.65 -6.60
N ASP A 66 -14.36 -15.67 -7.49
CA ASP A 66 -14.27 -16.15 -8.87
C ASP A 66 -13.74 -15.10 -9.84
N ALA A 67 -13.59 -13.85 -9.39
CA ALA A 67 -13.00 -12.74 -10.14
C ALA A 67 -11.54 -12.43 -9.73
N PHE A 68 -10.84 -13.38 -9.13
CA PHE A 68 -9.47 -13.24 -8.63
C PHE A 68 -8.54 -12.58 -9.66
N GLY A 69 -7.75 -11.59 -9.20
CA GLY A 69 -6.88 -10.80 -10.07
C GLY A 69 -7.58 -9.72 -10.90
N HIS A 70 -8.84 -9.40 -10.61
CA HIS A 70 -9.57 -8.32 -11.29
C HIS A 70 -8.81 -6.98 -11.22
N ASN A 71 -8.31 -6.61 -10.05
CA ASN A 71 -7.61 -5.35 -9.85
C ASN A 71 -6.26 -5.29 -10.60
N GLU A 72 -5.50 -6.37 -10.61
CA GLU A 72 -4.25 -6.44 -11.37
C GLU A 72 -4.49 -6.26 -12.88
N ARG A 73 -5.54 -6.89 -13.43
CA ARG A 73 -5.92 -6.68 -14.84
C ARG A 73 -6.30 -5.23 -15.12
N LEU A 74 -7.03 -4.59 -14.21
CA LEU A 74 -7.41 -3.18 -14.33
C LEU A 74 -6.17 -2.27 -14.32
N VAL A 75 -5.26 -2.48 -13.36
CA VAL A 75 -4.02 -1.70 -13.24
C VAL A 75 -3.12 -1.89 -14.46
N GLY A 76 -2.92 -3.14 -14.91
CA GLY A 76 -2.14 -3.46 -16.11
C GLY A 76 -2.73 -2.79 -17.36
N ALA A 77 -4.05 -2.91 -17.57
CA ALA A 77 -4.74 -2.28 -18.70
C ALA A 77 -4.65 -0.74 -18.64
N ALA A 78 -4.81 -0.15 -17.45
CA ALA A 78 -4.68 1.30 -17.28
C ALA A 78 -3.27 1.78 -17.62
N LEU A 79 -2.21 1.11 -17.15
CA LEU A 79 -0.84 1.49 -17.50
C LEU A 79 -0.56 1.30 -18.99
N ALA A 80 -1.03 0.23 -19.61
CA ALA A 80 -0.87 -0.01 -21.04
C ALA A 80 -1.52 1.08 -21.91
N THR A 81 -2.71 1.53 -21.52
CA THR A 81 -3.51 2.54 -22.28
C THR A 81 -3.17 3.98 -21.89
N TRP A 82 -2.39 4.20 -20.83
CA TRP A 82 -1.97 5.55 -20.46
C TRP A 82 -1.11 6.19 -21.54
N SER A 83 -1.35 7.49 -21.82
CA SER A 83 -0.68 8.26 -22.87
C SER A 83 0.74 8.70 -22.53
N GLY A 84 1.26 8.39 -21.33
CA GLY A 84 2.63 8.68 -20.92
C GLY A 84 3.67 8.03 -21.83
N SER A 85 4.86 8.66 -21.96
CA SER A 85 5.97 8.11 -22.74
C SER A 85 6.44 6.76 -22.20
N ALA A 86 7.21 6.01 -23.00
CA ALA A 86 7.78 4.73 -22.56
C ALA A 86 8.64 4.91 -21.28
N GLU A 87 9.43 5.99 -21.21
CA GLU A 87 10.25 6.31 -20.04
C GLU A 87 9.40 6.65 -18.81
N ALA A 88 8.26 7.32 -19.02
CA ALA A 88 7.33 7.62 -17.94
C ALA A 88 6.66 6.34 -17.42
N LYS A 89 6.24 5.43 -18.31
CA LYS A 89 5.69 4.13 -17.96
C LYS A 89 6.71 3.26 -17.22
N ASP A 90 7.97 3.29 -17.66
CA ASP A 90 9.05 2.55 -17.00
C ASP A 90 9.36 3.05 -15.58
N LYS A 91 9.12 4.31 -15.28
CA LYS A 91 9.26 4.84 -13.91
C LYS A 91 8.16 4.39 -12.96
N VAL A 92 7.03 3.91 -13.48
CA VAL A 92 5.94 3.43 -12.63
C VAL A 92 6.34 2.12 -11.95
N VAL A 93 6.24 2.10 -10.62
CA VAL A 93 6.38 0.90 -9.81
C VAL A 93 4.97 0.39 -9.49
N ILE A 94 4.64 -0.81 -9.99
CA ILE A 94 3.45 -1.53 -9.55
C ILE A 94 3.88 -2.45 -8.42
N ALA A 95 3.33 -2.19 -7.24
CA ALA A 95 3.45 -3.07 -6.08
C ALA A 95 2.24 -3.99 -6.05
N THR A 96 2.44 -5.30 -6.27
CA THR A 96 1.39 -6.30 -6.07
C THR A 96 1.74 -7.24 -4.92
N LYS A 97 0.79 -8.07 -4.51
CA LYS A 97 0.90 -8.92 -3.33
C LYS A 97 0.33 -10.30 -3.60
N GLY A 98 0.84 -11.29 -2.86
CA GLY A 98 0.29 -12.64 -2.81
C GLY A 98 0.53 -13.28 -1.44
N GLY A 99 -0.10 -14.43 -1.20
CA GLY A 99 -0.01 -15.14 0.07
C GLY A 99 -1.33 -15.23 0.83
N ILE A 100 -2.28 -14.32 0.57
CA ILE A 100 -3.67 -14.50 1.00
C ILE A 100 -4.40 -15.33 -0.05
N THR A 101 -5.22 -16.28 0.38
CA THR A 101 -6.07 -17.08 -0.50
C THR A 101 -7.53 -16.70 -0.33
N ARG A 102 -8.29 -16.77 -1.41
CA ARG A 102 -9.73 -16.49 -1.44
C ARG A 102 -10.40 -17.52 -2.33
N GLY A 103 -11.26 -18.32 -1.77
CA GLY A 103 -11.89 -19.45 -2.44
C GLY A 103 -13.41 -19.38 -2.45
N PRO A 104 -14.09 -20.47 -2.91
CA PRO A 104 -15.54 -20.53 -3.02
C PRO A 104 -16.27 -20.05 -1.77
N LYS A 105 -17.39 -19.35 -1.98
CA LYS A 105 -18.21 -18.75 -0.89
C LYS A 105 -17.42 -17.75 -0.01
N GLU A 106 -16.45 -17.06 -0.62
CA GLU A 106 -15.63 -16.09 0.09
C GLU A 106 -14.84 -16.71 1.26
N SER A 107 -14.37 -17.94 1.09
CA SER A 107 -13.49 -18.57 2.08
C SER A 107 -12.10 -17.96 2.02
N TRP A 108 -11.67 -17.34 3.11
CA TRP A 108 -10.37 -16.70 3.24
C TRP A 108 -9.38 -17.61 3.94
N GLY A 109 -8.14 -17.58 3.50
CA GLY A 109 -7.04 -18.33 4.06
C GLY A 109 -5.70 -17.72 3.67
N ARG A 110 -4.63 -18.48 3.92
CA ARG A 110 -3.26 -18.07 3.59
C ARG A 110 -2.48 -19.26 3.08
N SER A 111 -1.49 -18.98 2.25
CA SER A 111 -0.54 -19.95 1.81
C SER A 111 0.78 -19.28 1.48
N SER A 112 1.83 -19.64 2.22
CA SER A 112 3.21 -19.25 1.93
C SER A 112 4.03 -20.43 1.40
N HIS A 113 3.39 -21.52 0.97
CA HIS A 113 4.04 -22.63 0.29
C HIS A 113 4.60 -22.19 -1.05
N LEU A 114 5.82 -22.62 -1.36
CA LEU A 114 6.54 -22.20 -2.58
C LEU A 114 5.72 -22.43 -3.86
N ASP A 115 5.09 -23.58 -4.00
CA ASP A 115 4.26 -23.91 -5.16
C ASP A 115 3.10 -22.93 -5.38
N TYR A 116 2.49 -22.48 -4.28
CA TYR A 116 1.43 -21.47 -4.35
C TYR A 116 2.00 -20.12 -4.75
N LEU A 117 3.07 -19.67 -4.09
CA LEU A 117 3.69 -18.37 -4.36
C LEU A 117 4.20 -18.26 -5.79
N LEU A 118 4.79 -19.31 -6.35
CA LEU A 118 5.23 -19.35 -7.75
C LEU A 118 4.06 -19.13 -8.70
N ARG A 119 2.97 -19.89 -8.54
CA ARG A 119 1.76 -19.71 -9.37
C ARG A 119 1.13 -18.34 -9.20
N ALA A 120 1.11 -17.79 -7.98
CA ALA A 120 0.56 -16.48 -7.70
C ALA A 120 1.36 -15.37 -8.41
N VAL A 121 2.69 -15.40 -8.32
CA VAL A 121 3.57 -14.41 -8.97
C VAL A 121 3.46 -14.48 -10.50
N GLU A 122 3.53 -15.68 -11.10
CA GLU A 122 3.39 -15.85 -12.55
C GLU A 122 2.03 -15.36 -13.05
N ALA A 123 0.96 -15.69 -12.34
CA ALA A 123 -0.38 -15.22 -12.67
C ALA A 123 -0.52 -13.69 -12.52
N SER A 124 0.11 -13.09 -11.50
CA SER A 124 0.13 -11.64 -11.30
C SER A 124 0.91 -10.94 -12.43
N ALA A 125 2.08 -11.45 -12.82
CA ALA A 125 2.85 -10.90 -13.93
C ALA A 125 2.05 -10.91 -15.24
N LEU A 126 1.37 -12.03 -15.53
CA LEU A 126 0.50 -12.16 -16.71
C LEU A 126 -0.66 -11.15 -16.69
N ARG A 127 -1.33 -10.95 -15.55
CA ARG A 127 -2.45 -9.99 -15.42
C ARG A 127 -2.01 -8.55 -15.53
N LEU A 128 -0.83 -8.24 -15.01
CA LEU A 128 -0.22 -6.90 -15.09
C LEU A 128 0.38 -6.62 -16.47
N GLY A 129 0.60 -7.65 -17.29
CA GLY A 129 1.24 -7.51 -18.61
C GLY A 129 2.72 -7.20 -18.54
N VAL A 130 3.43 -7.75 -17.57
CA VAL A 130 4.87 -7.56 -17.34
C VAL A 130 5.60 -8.90 -17.34
N ASP A 131 6.86 -8.91 -17.78
CA ASP A 131 7.71 -10.10 -17.74
C ASP A 131 8.19 -10.41 -16.31
N ARG A 132 8.37 -9.37 -15.51
CA ARG A 132 8.85 -9.45 -14.13
C ARG A 132 8.21 -8.36 -13.28
N ILE A 133 7.76 -8.71 -12.07
CA ILE A 133 7.14 -7.77 -11.13
C ILE A 133 8.24 -6.95 -10.45
N LYS A 134 8.15 -5.62 -10.53
CA LYS A 134 9.12 -4.72 -9.86
C LYS A 134 9.10 -4.91 -8.35
N LEU A 135 7.94 -4.76 -7.71
CA LEU A 135 7.78 -4.92 -6.28
C LEU A 135 6.67 -5.95 -5.99
N TRP A 136 7.06 -7.09 -5.43
CA TRP A 136 6.11 -8.07 -4.92
C TRP A 136 6.17 -8.10 -3.39
N GLN A 137 5.00 -8.10 -2.75
CA GLN A 137 4.89 -8.05 -1.31
C GLN A 137 4.28 -9.34 -0.77
N HIS A 138 4.90 -9.93 0.24
CA HIS A 138 4.29 -11.02 1.00
C HIS A 138 3.14 -10.45 1.82
N HIS A 139 1.89 -10.74 1.40
CA HIS A 139 0.70 -10.03 1.86
C HIS A 139 0.39 -10.26 3.33
N ARG A 140 0.50 -11.51 3.79
CA ARG A 140 0.37 -11.92 5.19
C ARG A 140 1.13 -13.21 5.43
N LEU A 141 1.61 -13.37 6.64
CA LEU A 141 2.22 -14.59 7.10
C LEU A 141 1.18 -15.72 7.21
N ASP A 142 1.58 -16.93 6.84
CA ASP A 142 0.79 -18.14 7.03
C ASP A 142 1.02 -18.66 8.47
N PRO A 143 0.02 -18.67 9.36
CA PRO A 143 0.19 -19.09 10.74
C PRO A 143 0.49 -20.60 10.88
N SER A 144 0.26 -21.38 9.85
CA SER A 144 0.57 -22.83 9.84
C SER A 144 2.03 -23.15 9.54
N MET A 145 2.83 -22.14 9.16
CA MET A 145 4.23 -22.30 8.78
C MET A 145 5.17 -21.57 9.73
N VAL A 146 6.36 -22.11 9.95
CA VAL A 146 7.46 -21.40 10.62
C VAL A 146 7.86 -20.19 9.79
N PHE A 147 8.18 -19.09 10.46
CA PHE A 147 8.51 -17.81 9.80
C PHE A 147 9.63 -17.97 8.76
N GLU A 148 10.70 -18.64 9.13
CA GLU A 148 11.86 -18.83 8.26
C GLU A 148 11.53 -19.59 6.99
N ASP A 149 10.75 -20.68 7.09
CA ASP A 149 10.39 -21.51 5.93
C ASP A 149 9.59 -20.73 4.91
N GLN A 150 8.62 -19.92 5.38
CA GLN A 150 7.83 -19.11 4.47
C GLN A 150 8.61 -17.94 3.88
N PHE A 151 9.52 -17.32 4.64
CA PHE A 151 10.34 -16.24 4.11
C PHE A 151 11.41 -16.75 3.14
N GLU A 152 11.99 -17.96 3.36
CA GLU A 152 12.82 -18.66 2.37
C GLU A 152 12.06 -18.87 1.04
N ASN A 153 10.77 -19.21 1.11
CA ASN A 153 9.93 -19.32 -0.09
C ASN A 153 9.73 -17.98 -0.81
N VAL A 154 9.67 -16.87 -0.07
CA VAL A 154 9.65 -15.51 -0.67
C VAL A 154 10.98 -15.18 -1.33
N LEU A 155 12.11 -15.48 -0.68
CA LEU A 155 13.46 -15.29 -1.25
C LEU A 155 13.64 -16.09 -2.55
N ALA A 156 13.08 -17.30 -2.62
CA ALA A 156 13.15 -18.12 -3.83
C ALA A 156 12.46 -17.46 -5.06
N LEU A 157 11.49 -16.55 -4.86
CA LEU A 157 10.89 -15.80 -5.97
C LEU A 157 11.88 -14.80 -6.57
N LEU A 158 12.67 -14.15 -5.71
CA LEU A 158 13.73 -13.22 -6.11
C LEU A 158 14.87 -13.96 -6.81
N GLU A 159 15.35 -15.04 -6.23
CA GLU A 159 16.44 -15.87 -6.79
C GLU A 159 16.11 -16.43 -8.18
N ARG A 160 14.84 -16.78 -8.41
CA ARG A 160 14.35 -17.25 -9.71
C ARG A 160 14.11 -16.13 -10.73
N GLY A 161 14.31 -14.87 -10.34
CA GLY A 161 14.13 -13.71 -11.21
C GLY A 161 12.69 -13.38 -11.57
N LEU A 162 11.70 -13.89 -10.81
CA LEU A 162 10.27 -13.64 -11.04
C LEU A 162 9.85 -12.25 -10.55
N ILE A 163 10.58 -11.73 -9.57
CA ILE A 163 10.39 -10.39 -8.99
C ILE A 163 11.71 -9.63 -8.96
N GLU A 164 11.67 -8.31 -8.95
CA GLU A 164 12.89 -7.49 -8.84
C GLU A 164 13.24 -7.17 -7.41
N ARG A 165 12.21 -6.92 -6.56
CA ARG A 165 12.40 -6.57 -5.14
C ARG A 165 11.27 -7.15 -4.29
N ILE A 166 11.63 -7.39 -3.03
CA ILE A 166 10.75 -7.91 -2.00
C ILE A 166 10.22 -6.76 -1.16
N GLY A 167 8.91 -6.74 -0.94
CA GLY A 167 8.25 -6.07 0.16
C GLY A 167 7.55 -7.09 1.08
N VAL A 168 7.16 -6.63 2.25
CA VAL A 168 6.36 -7.42 3.20
C VAL A 168 5.15 -6.61 3.65
N SER A 169 4.12 -7.28 4.15
CA SER A 169 2.92 -6.60 4.64
C SER A 169 2.41 -7.25 5.91
N ASN A 170 1.98 -6.43 6.86
CA ASN A 170 1.50 -6.87 8.18
C ASN A 170 2.57 -7.64 8.98
N TYR A 171 3.80 -7.19 8.93
CA TYR A 171 4.92 -7.71 9.72
C TYR A 171 5.15 -6.85 10.96
N SER A 172 5.38 -7.48 12.11
CA SER A 172 5.88 -6.79 13.29
C SER A 172 7.35 -6.37 13.12
N ALA A 173 7.84 -5.46 13.95
CA ALA A 173 9.24 -5.05 13.96
C ALA A 173 10.22 -6.23 14.11
N LYS A 174 9.87 -7.22 14.93
CA LYS A 174 10.65 -8.45 15.11
C LYS A 174 10.71 -9.27 13.82
N GLN A 175 9.58 -9.43 13.12
CA GLN A 175 9.49 -10.16 11.87
C GLN A 175 10.22 -9.43 10.74
N LEU A 176 10.09 -8.10 10.67
CA LEU A 176 10.81 -7.27 9.70
C LEU A 176 12.33 -7.39 9.90
N ARG A 177 12.83 -7.25 11.13
CA ARG A 177 14.26 -7.46 11.43
C ARG A 177 14.74 -8.85 11.05
N ARG A 178 13.91 -9.88 11.30
CA ARG A 178 14.26 -11.26 10.92
C ARG A 178 14.29 -11.43 9.40
N ALA A 179 13.34 -10.85 8.67
CA ALA A 179 13.34 -10.85 7.22
C ALA A 179 14.59 -10.17 6.63
N ILE A 180 15.02 -9.03 7.21
CA ILE A 180 16.25 -8.32 6.83
C ILE A 180 17.48 -9.18 7.09
N GLN A 181 17.55 -9.87 8.23
CA GLN A 181 18.68 -10.78 8.53
C GLN A 181 18.79 -11.91 7.52
N MET A 182 17.67 -12.42 7.01
CA MET A 182 17.63 -13.52 6.04
C MET A 182 17.86 -13.05 4.60
N GLY A 183 17.22 -11.95 4.19
CA GLY A 183 17.16 -11.51 2.80
C GLY A 183 18.02 -10.29 2.48
N GLY A 184 18.58 -9.63 3.50
CA GLY A 184 19.39 -8.42 3.33
C GLY A 184 18.58 -7.13 3.40
N THR A 185 19.31 -6.03 3.45
CA THR A 185 18.84 -4.64 3.43
C THR A 185 18.53 -4.18 1.99
N PRO A 186 17.91 -3.00 1.78
CA PRO A 186 17.62 -2.49 0.43
C PRO A 186 18.84 -2.36 -0.48
N ASP A 187 19.98 -1.93 0.05
CA ASP A 187 21.25 -1.80 -0.67
C ASP A 187 21.89 -3.15 -1.04
N GLN A 188 21.54 -4.22 -0.31
CA GLN A 188 21.91 -5.60 -0.62
C GLN A 188 20.92 -6.30 -1.57
N GLY A 189 19.88 -5.60 -2.01
CA GLY A 189 18.84 -6.15 -2.88
C GLY A 189 17.75 -6.93 -2.14
N GLY A 190 17.68 -6.81 -0.81
CA GLY A 190 16.72 -7.49 0.06
C GLY A 190 15.37 -6.78 0.19
N VAL A 191 14.84 -6.72 1.43
CA VAL A 191 13.52 -6.13 1.73
C VAL A 191 13.57 -4.62 1.58
N ILE A 192 12.71 -4.06 0.71
CA ILE A 192 12.70 -2.61 0.43
C ILE A 192 11.47 -1.88 0.97
N SER A 193 10.41 -2.60 1.34
CA SER A 193 9.20 -1.99 1.88
C SER A 193 8.52 -2.87 2.91
N VAL A 194 7.85 -2.23 3.87
CA VAL A 194 6.82 -2.84 4.71
C VAL A 194 5.52 -2.09 4.53
N GLN A 195 4.41 -2.82 4.38
CA GLN A 195 3.08 -2.24 4.21
C GLN A 195 2.17 -2.66 5.36
N ASN A 196 1.97 -1.78 6.32
CA ASN A 196 1.18 -2.03 7.52
C ASN A 196 0.06 -1.01 7.68
N GLN A 197 -0.88 -1.28 8.58
CA GLN A 197 -1.95 -0.33 8.91
C GLN A 197 -1.37 0.87 9.64
N PHE A 198 -1.62 2.08 9.12
CA PHE A 198 -1.30 3.30 9.84
C PHE A 198 -2.17 4.47 9.35
N SER A 199 -2.73 5.21 10.29
CA SER A 199 -3.63 6.33 10.02
C SER A 199 -3.79 7.17 11.29
N PRO A 200 -4.47 8.33 11.25
CA PRO A 200 -4.87 9.03 12.47
C PRO A 200 -5.64 8.18 13.49
N ARG A 201 -6.31 7.12 13.02
CA ARG A 201 -7.08 6.18 13.86
C ARG A 201 -6.24 5.07 14.46
N TYR A 202 -5.15 4.66 13.81
CA TYR A 202 -4.30 3.55 14.22
C TYR A 202 -2.83 3.92 14.07
N ARG A 203 -2.05 3.90 15.16
CA ARG A 203 -0.65 4.37 15.22
C ARG A 203 0.30 3.40 15.94
N ASN A 204 -0.18 2.19 16.27
CA ASN A 204 0.57 1.21 17.07
C ASN A 204 1.73 0.51 16.31
N ASP A 205 2.30 1.18 15.31
CA ASP A 205 3.34 0.61 14.43
C ASP A 205 4.65 1.45 14.45
N ALA A 206 4.83 2.25 15.50
CA ALA A 206 6.00 3.13 15.64
C ALA A 206 7.31 2.34 15.65
N ASP A 207 7.34 1.18 16.31
CA ASP A 207 8.51 0.29 16.36
C ASP A 207 8.88 -0.29 14.98
N VAL A 208 7.91 -0.49 14.09
CA VAL A 208 8.17 -0.89 12.69
C VAL A 208 8.73 0.28 11.90
N MET A 209 8.21 1.51 12.12
CA MET A 209 8.77 2.71 11.48
C MET A 209 10.21 2.98 11.91
N ASP A 210 10.55 2.76 13.18
CA ASP A 210 11.93 2.86 13.67
C ASP A 210 12.87 1.90 12.91
N VAL A 211 12.42 0.66 12.66
CA VAL A 211 13.19 -0.29 11.82
C VAL A 211 13.31 0.21 10.39
N CYS A 212 12.25 0.80 9.84
CA CYS A 212 12.29 1.35 8.49
C CYS A 212 13.31 2.49 8.36
N GLU A 213 13.37 3.38 9.33
CA GLU A 213 14.36 4.47 9.35
C GLU A 213 15.80 3.95 9.51
N GLU A 214 16.00 2.96 10.40
CA GLU A 214 17.32 2.35 10.65
C GLU A 214 17.90 1.72 9.37
N PHE A 215 17.08 1.06 8.56
CA PHE A 215 17.54 0.29 7.40
C PHE A 215 17.20 0.94 6.04
N GLY A 216 16.59 2.12 6.00
CA GLY A 216 16.19 2.78 4.74
C GLY A 216 15.08 2.04 3.99
N ILE A 217 14.18 1.38 4.70
CA ILE A 217 13.03 0.64 4.16
C ILE A 217 11.83 1.59 4.06
N ALA A 218 11.13 1.57 2.92
CA ALA A 218 9.91 2.37 2.77
C ALA A 218 8.76 1.79 3.62
N TYR A 219 8.09 2.66 4.38
CA TYR A 219 6.87 2.32 5.10
C TYR A 219 5.65 2.75 4.29
N LEU A 220 4.81 1.80 3.89
CA LEU A 220 3.63 2.03 3.06
C LEU A 220 2.36 1.90 3.91
N PRO A 221 1.82 2.99 4.50
CA PRO A 221 0.59 2.89 5.29
C PRO A 221 -0.59 2.46 4.41
N TRP A 222 -1.18 1.28 4.67
CA TRP A 222 -2.48 0.97 4.11
C TRP A 222 -3.60 1.54 4.98
N SER A 223 -4.75 1.82 4.37
CA SER A 223 -5.86 2.56 5.00
C SER A 223 -5.43 3.90 5.65
N PRO A 224 -4.62 4.74 4.98
CA PRO A 224 -4.03 5.93 5.58
C PRO A 224 -5.06 6.97 6.02
N LEU A 225 -6.30 6.88 5.54
CA LEU A 225 -7.44 7.71 5.93
C LEU A 225 -8.46 6.94 6.81
N GLY A 226 -8.04 5.86 7.45
CA GLY A 226 -8.87 5.07 8.37
C GLY A 226 -9.64 3.92 7.74
N GLY A 227 -9.53 3.69 6.42
CA GLY A 227 -10.18 2.59 5.70
C GLY A 227 -11.43 3.00 4.91
N ILE A 228 -11.93 2.09 4.06
CA ILE A 228 -12.97 2.36 3.05
C ILE A 228 -14.27 2.92 3.67
N SER A 229 -14.68 2.40 4.83
CA SER A 229 -15.93 2.81 5.51
C SER A 229 -15.74 3.92 6.53
N ARG A 230 -14.51 4.34 6.79
CA ARG A 230 -14.16 5.26 7.89
C ARG A 230 -13.46 6.53 7.41
N ALA A 231 -13.03 6.59 6.15
CA ALA A 231 -12.38 7.77 5.60
C ALA A 231 -13.24 9.04 5.72
N GLU A 232 -14.55 8.92 5.60
CA GLU A 232 -15.51 10.03 5.76
C GLU A 232 -15.47 10.63 7.18
N GLY A 233 -14.96 9.91 8.16
CA GLY A 233 -14.79 10.41 9.54
C GLY A 233 -13.59 11.36 9.72
N ILE A 234 -12.67 11.41 8.76
CA ILE A 234 -11.54 12.37 8.83
C ILE A 234 -12.06 13.80 8.71
N GLY A 235 -11.80 14.59 9.73
CA GLY A 235 -12.27 15.98 9.82
C GLY A 235 -13.61 16.16 10.55
N THR A 236 -14.16 15.10 11.17
CA THR A 236 -15.36 15.17 12.00
C THR A 236 -15.14 14.48 13.35
N GLY A 237 -15.95 14.84 14.34
CA GLY A 237 -15.88 14.22 15.67
C GLY A 237 -14.47 14.28 16.27
N GLU A 238 -13.95 13.13 16.66
CA GLU A 238 -12.62 12.96 17.27
C GLU A 238 -11.47 13.38 16.33
N PHE A 239 -11.69 13.42 15.00
CA PHE A 239 -10.71 13.85 14.00
C PHE A 239 -10.97 15.27 13.49
N GLY A 240 -11.79 16.06 14.17
CA GLY A 240 -12.17 17.42 13.78
C GLY A 240 -10.99 18.37 13.58
N ALA A 241 -9.90 18.18 14.33
CA ALA A 241 -8.69 19.00 14.22
C ALA A 241 -8.08 18.98 12.80
N PHE A 242 -8.24 17.88 12.05
CA PHE A 242 -7.75 17.82 10.66
C PHE A 242 -8.54 18.80 9.75
N ALA A 243 -9.83 18.97 9.98
CA ALA A 243 -10.63 19.97 9.26
C ALA A 243 -10.29 21.40 9.70
N GLU A 244 -10.07 21.63 11.00
CA GLU A 244 -9.70 22.93 11.54
C GLU A 244 -8.36 23.42 10.98
N VAL A 245 -7.32 22.57 11.04
CA VAL A 245 -6.02 22.87 10.45
C VAL A 245 -6.15 23.04 8.94
N GLY A 246 -6.87 22.15 8.25
CA GLY A 246 -7.10 22.22 6.82
C GLY A 246 -7.75 23.54 6.41
N ALA A 247 -8.75 24.02 7.17
CA ALA A 247 -9.40 25.31 6.92
C ALA A 247 -8.43 26.49 6.99
N THR A 248 -7.47 26.48 7.91
CA THR A 248 -6.44 27.54 7.99
C THR A 248 -5.48 27.52 6.80
N LEU A 249 -5.30 26.37 6.18
CA LEU A 249 -4.41 26.16 5.04
C LEU A 249 -5.15 26.21 3.68
N GLY A 250 -6.48 26.32 3.69
CA GLY A 250 -7.32 26.31 2.49
C GLY A 250 -7.38 24.95 1.78
N VAL A 251 -7.26 23.84 2.54
CA VAL A 251 -7.27 22.47 2.03
C VAL A 251 -8.26 21.59 2.79
N SER A 252 -8.53 20.40 2.28
CA SER A 252 -9.41 19.44 2.94
C SER A 252 -8.76 18.77 4.16
N ALA A 253 -9.58 18.18 5.04
CA ALA A 253 -9.12 17.33 6.12
C ALA A 253 -8.33 16.11 5.61
N TYR A 254 -8.68 15.57 4.44
CA TYR A 254 -7.96 14.44 3.82
C TYR A 254 -6.55 14.85 3.39
N ALA A 255 -6.40 16.00 2.73
CA ALA A 255 -5.10 16.55 2.37
C ALA A 255 -4.25 16.85 3.61
N THR A 256 -4.85 17.37 4.69
CA THR A 256 -4.18 17.59 5.98
C THR A 256 -3.69 16.27 6.58
N ALA A 257 -4.50 15.19 6.52
CA ALA A 257 -4.12 13.88 7.02
C ALA A 257 -2.96 13.27 6.19
N ILE A 258 -2.95 13.45 4.88
CA ILE A 258 -1.82 13.03 4.03
C ILE A 258 -0.55 13.82 4.39
N ALA A 259 -0.63 15.13 4.58
CA ALA A 259 0.50 15.97 5.01
C ALA A 259 1.05 15.49 6.37
N TRP A 260 0.17 15.22 7.33
CA TRP A 260 0.54 14.68 8.64
C TRP A 260 1.28 13.33 8.50
N LEU A 261 0.74 12.38 7.71
CA LEU A 261 1.36 11.08 7.48
C LEU A 261 2.78 11.21 6.91
N ILE A 262 2.99 12.08 5.93
CA ILE A 262 4.29 12.28 5.29
C ILE A 262 5.31 12.88 6.26
N GLN A 263 4.85 13.70 7.19
CA GLN A 263 5.71 14.30 8.20
C GLN A 263 6.01 13.38 9.40
N THR A 264 5.29 12.26 9.55
CA THR A 264 5.53 11.29 10.63
C THR A 264 6.92 10.66 10.51
N SER A 265 7.36 10.31 9.29
CA SER A 265 8.69 9.76 9.03
C SER A 265 9.13 10.01 7.58
N PRO A 266 10.44 10.18 7.33
CA PRO A 266 10.97 10.31 5.97
C PRO A 266 10.79 9.05 5.11
N THR A 267 10.53 7.89 5.71
CA THR A 267 10.32 6.61 5.01
C THR A 267 8.86 6.37 4.61
N VAL A 268 7.92 7.15 5.14
CA VAL A 268 6.47 6.97 4.90
C VAL A 268 6.07 7.39 3.49
N ILE A 269 5.41 6.48 2.77
CA ILE A 269 4.80 6.71 1.45
C ILE A 269 3.34 6.25 1.54
N PRO A 270 2.38 7.12 1.89
CA PRO A 270 0.98 6.74 2.01
C PRO A 270 0.40 6.31 0.66
N ILE A 271 -0.49 5.32 0.72
CA ILE A 271 -1.18 4.75 -0.46
C ILE A 271 -2.70 4.89 -0.33
N PRO A 272 -3.25 6.14 -0.29
CA PRO A 272 -4.69 6.32 -0.20
C PRO A 272 -5.40 5.71 -1.40
N GLY A 273 -6.51 5.03 -1.11
CA GLY A 273 -7.42 4.54 -2.14
C GLY A 273 -8.36 5.64 -2.62
N ALA A 274 -8.67 5.64 -3.92
CA ALA A 274 -9.62 6.56 -4.52
C ALA A 274 -10.52 5.85 -5.53
N THR A 275 -11.77 6.31 -5.65
CA THR A 275 -12.72 5.88 -6.68
C THR A 275 -13.15 7.04 -7.59
N LYS A 276 -12.62 8.25 -7.35
CA LYS A 276 -12.91 9.46 -8.11
C LYS A 276 -11.64 10.24 -8.39
N VAL A 277 -11.55 10.83 -9.56
CA VAL A 277 -10.45 11.71 -9.96
C VAL A 277 -10.28 12.88 -8.96
N SER A 278 -11.38 13.44 -8.48
CA SER A 278 -11.35 14.52 -7.47
C SER A 278 -10.68 14.10 -6.17
N SER A 279 -10.89 12.87 -5.71
CA SER A 279 -10.25 12.35 -4.49
C SER A 279 -8.74 12.17 -4.65
N VAL A 280 -8.28 11.73 -5.84
CA VAL A 280 -6.84 11.66 -6.13
C VAL A 280 -6.21 13.04 -6.04
N ARG A 281 -6.82 14.02 -6.73
CA ARG A 281 -6.31 15.40 -6.75
C ARG A 281 -6.30 16.04 -5.37
N ASP A 282 -7.35 15.81 -4.59
CA ASP A 282 -7.45 16.31 -3.22
C ASP A 282 -6.35 15.75 -2.33
N SER A 283 -6.14 14.41 -2.33
CA SER A 283 -5.06 13.78 -1.57
C SER A 283 -3.67 14.30 -1.98
N LEU A 284 -3.46 14.54 -3.28
CA LEU A 284 -2.18 15.07 -3.78
C LEU A 284 -1.88 16.48 -3.30
N THR A 285 -2.89 17.30 -2.95
CA THR A 285 -2.65 18.62 -2.37
C THR A 285 -1.90 18.54 -1.03
N GLY A 286 -2.07 17.44 -0.29
CA GLY A 286 -1.35 17.16 0.94
C GLY A 286 0.17 17.13 0.79
N LEU A 287 0.67 16.78 -0.41
CA LEU A 287 2.12 16.72 -0.68
C LEU A 287 2.80 18.09 -0.75
N SER A 288 2.03 19.15 -0.94
CA SER A 288 2.54 20.54 -1.00
C SER A 288 2.42 21.29 0.32
N ILE A 289 1.90 20.64 1.36
CA ILE A 289 1.69 21.20 2.68
C ILE A 289 2.88 20.89 3.59
N ALA A 290 3.47 21.92 4.18
CA ALA A 290 4.37 21.79 5.31
C ALA A 290 3.59 22.23 6.57
N LEU A 291 3.21 21.28 7.41
CA LEU A 291 2.59 21.59 8.71
C LEU A 291 3.64 22.15 9.65
N THR A 292 3.30 23.18 10.42
CA THR A 292 4.18 23.70 11.46
C THR A 292 4.22 22.74 12.66
N ASP A 293 5.22 22.90 13.53
CA ASP A 293 5.34 22.09 14.75
C ASP A 293 4.11 22.25 15.66
N GLU A 294 3.52 23.45 15.71
CA GLU A 294 2.29 23.72 16.46
C GLU A 294 1.10 22.97 15.85
N GLN A 295 0.98 22.94 14.51
CA GLN A 295 -0.08 22.21 13.83
C GLN A 295 0.07 20.71 14.02
N VAL A 296 1.27 20.16 13.89
CA VAL A 296 1.56 18.75 14.18
C VAL A 296 1.25 18.40 15.63
N SER A 297 1.66 19.25 16.58
CA SER A 297 1.37 19.08 18.01
C SER A 297 -0.14 19.11 18.29
N LEU A 298 -0.88 20.03 17.68
CA LEU A 298 -2.34 20.11 17.78
C LEU A 298 -2.99 18.82 17.25
N LEU A 299 -2.61 18.39 16.05
CA LEU A 299 -3.13 17.15 15.45
C LEU A 299 -2.85 15.96 16.37
N ASN A 300 -1.61 15.77 16.80
CA ASN A 300 -1.22 14.65 17.65
C ASN A 300 -1.96 14.63 19.00
N SER A 301 -2.14 15.79 19.64
CA SER A 301 -2.82 15.90 20.92
C SER A 301 -4.35 15.72 20.82
N SER A 302 -4.91 15.87 19.63
CA SER A 302 -6.34 15.69 19.36
C SER A 302 -6.71 14.26 18.99
N LEU A 303 -5.72 13.39 18.72
CA LEU A 303 -5.99 12.02 18.30
C LEU A 303 -6.57 11.21 19.48
N PRO A 304 -7.61 10.41 19.23
CA PRO A 304 -8.15 9.49 20.23
C PRO A 304 -7.14 8.37 20.55
N GLU A 305 -7.45 7.54 21.55
CA GLU A 305 -6.73 6.29 21.78
C GLU A 305 -6.74 5.44 20.50
N ASP A 306 -5.66 4.69 20.30
CA ASP A 306 -5.53 3.84 19.12
C ASP A 306 -6.65 2.80 19.04
N ALA A 307 -7.26 2.74 17.87
CA ALA A 307 -8.21 1.68 17.59
C ALA A 307 -7.49 0.33 17.46
N PRO A 308 -8.15 -0.80 17.74
CA PRO A 308 -7.60 -2.11 17.43
C PRO A 308 -7.40 -2.26 15.91
N LEU A 309 -6.48 -3.14 15.53
CA LEU A 309 -6.26 -3.51 14.14
C LEU A 309 -7.59 -3.91 13.45
N ASP A 310 -7.74 -3.52 12.19
CA ASP A 310 -8.80 -4.02 11.34
C ASP A 310 -8.50 -5.48 10.96
N GLY A 311 -9.21 -6.39 11.58
CA GLY A 311 -9.05 -7.83 11.46
C GLY A 311 -8.78 -8.51 12.80
N GLU A 312 -8.82 -9.81 12.81
CA GLU A 312 -8.50 -10.59 14.01
C GLU A 312 -7.01 -10.45 14.32
N LEU A 313 -6.67 -10.35 15.59
CA LEU A 313 -5.30 -10.53 16.09
C LEU A 313 -4.88 -11.96 15.74
N GLU A 314 -4.08 -12.08 14.71
CA GLU A 314 -3.68 -13.36 14.19
C GLU A 314 -2.51 -13.90 15.00
N GLU A 315 -2.55 -15.21 15.27
CA GLU A 315 -1.42 -15.89 15.88
C GLU A 315 -0.15 -15.62 15.07
N GLN A 316 0.89 -15.17 15.77
CA GLN A 316 2.18 -14.92 15.14
C GLN A 316 2.85 -16.27 14.85
N PRO A 317 3.38 -16.49 13.62
CA PRO A 317 4.12 -17.72 13.34
C PRO A 317 5.35 -17.83 14.24
N ALA A 318 5.67 -19.05 14.64
CA ALA A 318 6.86 -19.33 15.44
C ALA A 318 8.14 -18.97 14.67
N PHE A 319 9.15 -18.49 15.40
CA PHE A 319 10.52 -18.35 14.87
C PHE A 319 11.32 -19.64 15.14
N ARG A 320 12.30 -19.97 14.30
CA ARG A 320 13.33 -20.98 14.60
C ARG A 320 14.31 -20.46 15.64
#